data_f73804c025117f9fc9f9cf81780d4b4a
#
_entry.id   f73804c025117f9fc9f9cf81780d4b4a
#
_cell.length_a   1.000
_cell.length_b   1.000
_cell.length_c   1.000
_cell.angle_alpha   90.00
_cell.angle_beta   90.00
_cell.angle_gamma   90.00
#
_symmetry.space_group_name_H-M   'P 1'
#
loop_
_entity.id
_entity.type
_entity.pdbx_description
1 polymer ?
#
loop_
_entity_poly.entity_id
_entity_poly.type
_entity_poly.pdbx_seq_one_letter_code
_entity_poly.pdbx_strand_id
1 'polypeptide(L)'
;MNEIIRPWEASAQNSMPANIKDIKGIVEYGNNNLTLKQQKQIVGAYNMEAYDMAAEYAWKKAIIKLRNSLASLGMDFIAEFVQRDDVDEYTPIENVLTERATIDLAERLGVINSTGALHLRQAQELVNHYLSAKSDKEMSAIDSLSVIRPCVEYILSEPNVKVAVAFSEFRSRLLNEDLTLKDTAVAQVINSPLFYIRTVITILLSAIKKNKLIVQEHALVNITMLLPEVWGKLSSSDK
;
A
#
# COMPACT_ATOMS: atom_id res chain seq x y z
N MET A 1 -25.96 -11.96 -4.73
CA MET A 1 -24.56 -12.37 -5.01
C MET A 1 -23.70 -11.17 -4.63
N ASN A 2 -23.08 -11.21 -3.45
CA ASN A 2 -22.17 -10.12 -3.06
C ASN A 2 -20.88 -10.32 -3.87
N GLU A 3 -20.60 -9.41 -4.80
CA GLU A 3 -19.29 -9.32 -5.42
C GLU A 3 -18.25 -9.13 -4.32
N ILE A 4 -17.39 -10.11 -4.15
CA ILE A 4 -16.22 -10.03 -3.28
C ILE A 4 -15.27 -9.06 -3.99
N ILE A 5 -15.31 -7.80 -3.58
CA ILE A 5 -14.34 -6.80 -4.06
C ILE A 5 -12.98 -7.24 -3.53
N ARG A 6 -12.14 -7.73 -4.42
CA ARG A 6 -10.76 -8.11 -4.10
C ARG A 6 -9.96 -6.82 -3.86
N PRO A 7 -9.38 -6.63 -2.68
CA PRO A 7 -8.71 -5.37 -2.33
C PRO A 7 -7.51 -5.02 -3.22
N TRP A 8 -7.02 -5.96 -4.00
CA TRP A 8 -5.86 -5.86 -4.87
C TRP A 8 -6.12 -6.29 -6.32
N GLU A 9 -7.33 -6.55 -6.75
CA GLU A 9 -7.60 -6.37 -8.16
C GLU A 9 -7.31 -4.89 -8.37
N ALA A 10 -6.10 -4.62 -8.90
CA ALA A 10 -5.79 -3.33 -9.42
C ALA A 10 -7.00 -2.99 -10.29
N SER A 11 -7.91 -2.19 -9.73
CA SER A 11 -8.93 -1.53 -10.52
C SER A 11 -8.14 -1.04 -11.70
N ALA A 12 -8.53 -1.39 -12.93
CA ALA A 12 -7.82 -0.96 -14.11
C ALA A 12 -7.52 0.50 -13.85
N GLN A 13 -6.27 0.81 -13.46
CA GLN A 13 -5.94 2.10 -12.83
C GLN A 13 -6.40 3.09 -13.86
N ASN A 14 -7.51 3.75 -13.57
CA ASN A 14 -8.07 4.76 -14.44
C ASN A 14 -7.01 5.86 -14.44
N SER A 15 -6.04 5.73 -15.35
CA SER A 15 -5.04 6.76 -15.54
C SER A 15 -5.76 8.07 -15.74
N MET A 16 -5.36 9.08 -15.00
CA MET A 16 -5.95 10.41 -15.14
C MET A 16 -5.93 10.83 -16.61
N PRO A 17 -7.07 11.23 -17.18
CA PRO A 17 -7.12 11.64 -18.57
C PRO A 17 -6.06 12.68 -18.92
N ALA A 18 -5.34 12.49 -20.04
CA ALA A 18 -4.24 13.35 -20.43
C ALA A 18 -4.63 14.81 -20.71
N ASN A 19 -5.92 15.06 -20.95
CA ASN A 19 -6.47 16.39 -21.15
C ASN A 19 -6.66 17.20 -19.87
N ILE A 20 -6.62 16.56 -18.68
CA ILE A 20 -6.66 17.26 -17.39
C ILE A 20 -5.25 17.80 -17.11
N LYS A 21 -5.08 19.11 -17.27
CA LYS A 21 -3.79 19.80 -17.10
C LYS A 21 -3.82 20.89 -16.04
N ASP A 22 -5.00 21.45 -15.76
CA ASP A 22 -5.16 22.50 -14.77
C ASP A 22 -5.22 21.94 -13.35
N ILE A 23 -4.74 22.71 -12.38
CA ILE A 23 -4.66 22.30 -10.97
C ILE A 23 -6.00 21.91 -10.39
N LYS A 24 -7.08 22.62 -10.76
CA LYS A 24 -8.42 22.35 -10.25
C LYS A 24 -8.92 20.97 -10.71
N GLY A 25 -8.82 20.67 -12.01
CA GLY A 25 -9.24 19.39 -12.58
C GLY A 25 -8.41 18.23 -12.01
N ILE A 26 -7.08 18.41 -11.82
CA ILE A 26 -6.22 17.41 -11.20
C ILE A 26 -6.70 17.11 -9.78
N VAL A 27 -6.92 18.13 -8.96
CA VAL A 27 -7.28 17.96 -7.54
C VAL A 27 -8.70 17.41 -7.38
N GLU A 28 -9.63 17.81 -8.24
CA GLU A 28 -11.00 17.27 -8.27
C GLU A 28 -11.03 15.77 -8.60
N TYR A 29 -10.06 15.28 -9.37
CA TYR A 29 -9.91 13.83 -9.62
C TYR A 29 -9.64 13.03 -8.34
N GLY A 30 -9.06 13.66 -7.32
CA GLY A 30 -8.80 13.08 -5.99
C GLY A 30 -9.98 13.14 -5.00
N ASN A 31 -11.20 13.36 -5.47
CA ASN A 31 -12.39 13.59 -4.62
C ASN A 31 -12.75 12.43 -3.69
N ASN A 32 -12.27 11.22 -3.95
CA ASN A 32 -12.48 10.05 -3.09
C ASN A 32 -11.78 10.17 -1.72
N ASN A 33 -10.63 10.86 -1.67
CA ASN A 33 -9.79 10.94 -0.49
C ASN A 33 -9.44 12.38 -0.06
N LEU A 34 -9.91 13.38 -0.80
CA LEU A 34 -9.75 14.79 -0.46
C LEU A 34 -11.14 15.42 -0.22
N THR A 35 -11.34 15.98 0.96
CA THR A 35 -12.53 16.79 1.25
C THR A 35 -12.52 18.06 0.40
N LEU A 36 -13.67 18.67 0.16
CA LEU A 36 -13.78 19.94 -0.56
C LEU A 36 -12.90 21.04 0.05
N LYS A 37 -12.74 21.06 1.40
CA LYS A 37 -11.85 22.00 2.09
C LYS A 37 -10.39 21.76 1.72
N GLN A 38 -9.95 20.50 1.70
CA GLN A 38 -8.58 20.12 1.34
C GLN A 38 -8.28 20.42 -0.13
N GLN A 39 -9.22 20.15 -1.02
CA GLN A 39 -9.11 20.52 -2.43
C GLN A 39 -8.92 22.03 -2.61
N LYS A 40 -9.77 22.83 -1.93
CA LYS A 40 -9.64 24.29 -1.94
C LYS A 40 -8.31 24.78 -1.39
N GLN A 41 -7.76 24.12 -0.37
CA GLN A 41 -6.44 24.47 0.19
C GLN A 41 -5.32 24.26 -0.83
N ILE A 42 -5.30 23.10 -1.52
CA ILE A 42 -4.27 22.81 -2.54
C ILE A 42 -4.41 23.81 -3.71
N VAL A 43 -5.62 23.96 -4.26
CA VAL A 43 -5.86 24.85 -5.40
C VAL A 43 -5.59 26.32 -5.02
N GLY A 44 -5.99 26.74 -3.81
CA GLY A 44 -5.77 28.11 -3.32
C GLY A 44 -4.28 28.41 -3.16
N ALA A 45 -3.51 27.54 -2.51
CA ALA A 45 -2.06 27.71 -2.36
C ALA A 45 -1.36 27.79 -3.74
N TYR A 46 -1.72 26.87 -4.66
CA TYR A 46 -1.16 26.90 -6.00
C TYR A 46 -1.45 28.18 -6.77
N ASN A 47 -2.71 28.68 -6.70
CA ASN A 47 -3.11 29.92 -7.39
C ASN A 47 -2.51 31.19 -6.76
N MET A 48 -2.07 31.10 -5.49
CA MET A 48 -1.30 32.16 -4.81
C MET A 48 0.21 32.04 -5.05
N GLU A 49 0.63 31.15 -5.96
CA GLU A 49 2.02 30.87 -6.28
C GLU A 49 2.83 30.28 -5.10
N ALA A 50 2.16 29.85 -4.02
CA ALA A 50 2.76 29.10 -2.91
C ALA A 50 2.87 27.60 -3.30
N TYR A 51 3.69 27.34 -4.31
CA TYR A 51 3.78 26.04 -4.99
C TYR A 51 4.32 24.93 -4.10
N ASP A 52 5.27 25.24 -3.25
CA ASP A 52 5.84 24.35 -2.23
C ASP A 52 4.79 23.91 -1.21
N MET A 53 3.98 24.85 -0.70
CA MET A 53 2.89 24.56 0.24
C MET A 53 1.81 23.67 -0.40
N ALA A 54 1.45 23.94 -1.66
CA ALA A 54 0.48 23.13 -2.39
C ALA A 54 0.98 21.69 -2.59
N ALA A 55 2.23 21.55 -3.01
CA ALA A 55 2.89 20.27 -3.23
C ALA A 55 3.06 19.47 -1.93
N GLU A 56 3.59 20.09 -0.87
CA GLU A 56 3.78 19.45 0.43
C GLU A 56 2.45 18.96 1.01
N TYR A 57 1.41 19.78 0.94
CA TYR A 57 0.11 19.41 1.47
C TYR A 57 -0.49 18.20 0.73
N ALA A 58 -0.42 18.20 -0.61
CA ALA A 58 -0.87 17.06 -1.41
C ALA A 58 -0.06 15.80 -1.12
N TRP A 59 1.27 15.93 -1.03
CA TRP A 59 2.20 14.87 -0.68
C TRP A 59 1.86 14.23 0.68
N LYS A 60 1.72 15.05 1.71
CA LYS A 60 1.39 14.55 3.06
C LYS A 60 0.05 13.84 3.10
N LYS A 61 -0.97 14.34 2.38
CA LYS A 61 -2.26 13.63 2.28
C LYS A 61 -2.13 12.30 1.57
N ALA A 62 -1.36 12.23 0.50
CA ALA A 62 -1.11 10.99 -0.23
C ALA A 62 -0.39 9.95 0.64
N ILE A 63 0.70 10.32 1.30
CA ILE A 63 1.47 9.40 2.15
C ILE A 63 0.64 8.90 3.34
N ILE A 64 -0.12 9.77 4.01
CA ILE A 64 -1.02 9.35 5.10
C ILE A 64 -2.05 8.33 4.57
N LYS A 65 -2.67 8.61 3.41
CA LYS A 65 -3.63 7.68 2.80
C LYS A 65 -2.98 6.34 2.47
N LEU A 66 -1.79 6.35 1.88
CA LEU A 66 -1.07 5.14 1.50
C LEU A 66 -0.69 4.32 2.75
N ARG A 67 -0.18 4.97 3.82
CA ARG A 67 0.09 4.32 5.10
C ARG A 67 -1.16 3.71 5.72
N ASN A 68 -2.28 4.42 5.72
CA ASN A 68 -3.55 3.89 6.22
C ASN A 68 -4.03 2.67 5.41
N SER A 69 -3.83 2.69 4.09
CA SER A 69 -4.13 1.54 3.24
C SER A 69 -3.25 0.33 3.58
N LEU A 70 -1.96 0.55 3.86
CA LEU A 70 -1.05 -0.51 4.29
C LEU A 70 -1.39 -1.00 5.70
N ALA A 71 -1.64 -0.09 6.66
CA ALA A 71 -2.01 -0.45 8.03
C ALA A 71 -3.30 -1.27 8.10
N SER A 72 -4.23 -1.07 7.15
CA SER A 72 -5.45 -1.88 7.07
C SER A 72 -5.20 -3.35 6.74
N LEU A 73 -3.99 -3.69 6.28
CA LEU A 73 -3.55 -5.08 6.09
C LEU A 73 -3.16 -5.76 7.41
N GLY A 74 -3.03 -5.00 8.50
CA GLY A 74 -2.60 -5.45 9.82
C GLY A 74 -1.13 -5.12 10.12
N MET A 75 -0.87 -4.60 11.31
CA MET A 75 0.50 -4.23 11.71
C MET A 75 1.41 -5.45 11.86
N ASP A 76 0.89 -6.59 12.31
CA ASP A 76 1.64 -7.86 12.37
C ASP A 76 2.16 -8.28 11.00
N PHE A 77 1.34 -8.11 9.96
CA PHE A 77 1.75 -8.36 8.57
C PHE A 77 2.88 -7.43 8.13
N ILE A 78 2.75 -6.14 8.46
CA ILE A 78 3.79 -5.15 8.16
C ILE A 78 5.08 -5.50 8.90
N ALA A 79 5.00 -5.84 10.19
CA ALA A 79 6.13 -6.25 11.02
C ALA A 79 6.91 -7.42 10.42
N GLU A 80 6.21 -8.48 10.04
CA GLU A 80 6.84 -9.64 9.39
C GLU A 80 7.47 -9.27 8.04
N PHE A 81 6.79 -8.43 7.27
CA PHE A 81 7.30 -8.00 5.97
C PHE A 81 8.59 -7.17 6.09
N VAL A 82 8.67 -6.27 7.08
CA VAL A 82 9.86 -5.45 7.33
C VAL A 82 10.88 -6.14 8.26
N GLN A 83 10.58 -7.36 8.71
CA GLN A 83 11.41 -8.18 9.62
C GLN A 83 11.74 -7.46 10.93
N ARG A 84 10.74 -6.83 11.55
CA ARG A 84 10.84 -6.12 12.81
C ARG A 84 9.96 -6.76 13.86
N ASP A 85 10.59 -7.39 14.87
CA ASP A 85 9.92 -8.09 15.99
C ASP A 85 9.42 -7.11 17.08
N ASP A 86 9.82 -5.83 17.01
CA ASP A 86 9.45 -4.76 17.95
C ASP A 86 8.15 -4.02 17.58
N VAL A 87 7.48 -4.45 16.53
CA VAL A 87 6.23 -3.84 16.02
C VAL A 87 5.04 -4.68 16.49
N ASP A 88 4.07 -4.03 17.09
CA ASP A 88 2.79 -4.61 17.52
C ASP A 88 1.59 -3.90 16.88
N GLU A 89 0.38 -4.35 17.19
CA GLU A 89 -0.87 -3.79 16.64
C GLU A 89 -1.12 -2.32 17.01
N TYR A 90 -0.48 -1.82 18.10
CA TYR A 90 -0.61 -0.44 18.58
C TYR A 90 0.50 0.47 18.05
N THR A 91 1.50 -0.09 17.38
CA THR A 91 2.63 0.69 16.87
C THR A 91 2.17 1.55 15.69
N PRO A 92 2.31 2.90 15.74
CA PRO A 92 1.95 3.75 14.62
C PRO A 92 2.78 3.43 13.38
N ILE A 93 2.13 3.27 12.24
CA ILE A 93 2.80 2.85 10.99
C ILE A 93 3.90 3.83 10.55
N GLU A 94 3.78 5.12 10.89
CA GLU A 94 4.79 6.14 10.62
C GLU A 94 6.10 5.92 11.37
N ASN A 95 6.08 5.19 12.49
CA ASN A 95 7.28 4.80 13.24
C ASN A 95 7.94 3.54 12.64
N VAL A 96 7.21 2.80 11.82
CA VAL A 96 7.68 1.57 11.18
C VAL A 96 8.18 1.84 9.77
N LEU A 97 7.43 2.65 9.01
CA LEU A 97 7.71 2.92 7.60
C LEU A 97 8.06 4.39 7.37
N THR A 98 9.26 4.64 6.89
CA THR A 98 9.60 5.92 6.28
C THR A 98 8.73 6.15 5.05
N GLU A 99 8.66 7.39 4.53
CA GLU A 99 7.92 7.67 3.30
C GLU A 99 8.41 6.82 2.13
N ARG A 100 9.72 6.64 1.99
CA ARG A 100 10.32 5.79 0.95
C ARG A 100 9.94 4.33 1.12
N ALA A 101 10.06 3.80 2.33
CA ALA A 101 9.66 2.43 2.64
C ALA A 101 8.16 2.20 2.41
N THR A 102 7.33 3.22 2.65
CA THR A 102 5.89 3.17 2.36
C THR A 102 5.62 2.97 0.87
N ILE A 103 6.31 3.73 -0.01
CA ILE A 103 6.17 3.59 -1.47
C ILE A 103 6.68 2.22 -1.92
N ASP A 104 7.86 1.81 -1.44
CA ASP A 104 8.48 0.54 -1.82
C ASP A 104 7.64 -0.66 -1.38
N LEU A 105 7.05 -0.59 -0.18
CA LEU A 105 6.12 -1.61 0.29
C LEU A 105 4.84 -1.63 -0.53
N ALA A 106 4.24 -0.47 -0.80
CA ALA A 106 3.03 -0.37 -1.61
C ALA A 106 3.22 -0.91 -3.03
N GLU A 107 4.38 -0.67 -3.65
CA GLU A 107 4.74 -1.24 -4.96
C GLU A 107 4.87 -2.76 -4.88
N ARG A 108 5.62 -3.28 -3.90
CA ARG A 108 5.78 -4.71 -3.69
C ARG A 108 4.45 -5.42 -3.45
N LEU A 109 3.54 -4.76 -2.76
CA LEU A 109 2.19 -5.24 -2.47
C LEU A 109 1.22 -5.07 -3.66
N GLY A 110 1.63 -4.42 -4.74
CA GLY A 110 0.77 -4.15 -5.89
C GLY A 110 -0.36 -3.15 -5.58
N VAL A 111 -0.27 -2.42 -4.45
CA VAL A 111 -1.19 -1.31 -4.12
C VAL A 111 -1.02 -0.18 -5.13
N ILE A 112 0.20 0.04 -5.57
CA ILE A 112 0.56 0.94 -6.67
C ILE A 112 1.40 0.17 -7.68
N ASN A 113 1.29 0.53 -8.97
CA ASN A 113 2.13 -0.08 -10.01
C ASN A 113 3.54 0.52 -10.04
N SER A 114 4.45 -0.10 -10.77
CA SER A 114 5.86 0.35 -10.88
C SER A 114 6.00 1.77 -11.44
N THR A 115 5.14 2.18 -12.38
CA THR A 115 5.12 3.54 -12.92
C THR A 115 4.69 4.55 -11.86
N GLY A 116 3.62 4.26 -11.11
CA GLY A 116 3.18 5.08 -9.98
C GLY A 116 4.25 5.20 -8.91
N ALA A 117 4.89 4.09 -8.54
CA ALA A 117 5.98 4.09 -7.58
C ALA A 117 7.17 4.95 -8.04
N LEU A 118 7.53 4.89 -9.34
CA LEU A 118 8.57 5.74 -9.91
C LEU A 118 8.22 7.23 -9.77
N HIS A 119 7.00 7.62 -10.19
CA HIS A 119 6.57 9.01 -10.11
C HIS A 119 6.47 9.52 -8.66
N LEU A 120 6.01 8.67 -7.73
CA LEU A 120 5.95 9.02 -6.32
C LEU A 120 7.34 9.17 -5.70
N ARG A 121 8.32 8.37 -6.10
CA ARG A 121 9.72 8.55 -5.67
C ARG A 121 10.30 9.86 -6.17
N GLN A 122 10.03 10.24 -7.42
CA GLN A 122 10.43 11.54 -7.98
C GLN A 122 9.74 12.69 -7.24
N ALA A 123 8.44 12.57 -6.94
CA ALA A 123 7.71 13.54 -6.16
C ALA A 123 8.30 13.71 -4.75
N GLN A 124 8.67 12.62 -4.09
CA GLN A 124 9.35 12.64 -2.79
C GLN A 124 10.68 13.41 -2.85
N GLU A 125 11.48 13.15 -3.87
CA GLU A 125 12.76 13.83 -4.05
C GLU A 125 12.58 15.33 -4.27
N LEU A 126 11.59 15.75 -5.07
CA LEU A 126 11.25 17.16 -5.26
C LEU A 126 10.80 17.83 -3.96
N VAL A 127 9.86 17.20 -3.23
CA VAL A 127 9.40 17.74 -1.95
C VAL A 127 10.57 17.89 -0.97
N ASN A 128 11.38 16.86 -0.80
CA ASN A 128 12.53 16.90 0.10
C ASN A 128 13.58 17.94 -0.32
N HIS A 129 13.80 18.13 -1.62
CA HIS A 129 14.73 19.12 -2.13
C HIS A 129 14.28 20.54 -1.76
N TYR A 130 13.04 20.89 -2.10
CA TYR A 130 12.52 22.25 -1.89
C TYR A 130 12.23 22.59 -0.43
N LEU A 131 11.91 21.59 0.40
CA LEU A 131 11.76 21.78 1.85
C LEU A 131 13.10 21.78 2.61
N SER A 132 14.19 21.43 1.97
CA SER A 132 15.50 21.45 2.60
C SER A 132 16.06 22.87 2.65
N ALA A 133 16.81 23.19 3.73
CA ALA A 133 17.54 24.45 3.86
C ALA A 133 18.65 24.65 2.79
N LYS A 134 18.85 23.68 1.91
CA LYS A 134 19.85 23.69 0.86
C LYS A 134 19.29 24.13 -0.50
N SER A 135 17.98 24.35 -0.59
CA SER A 135 17.39 24.80 -1.86
C SER A 135 17.72 26.28 -2.08
N ASP A 136 18.39 26.57 -3.19
CA ASP A 136 18.71 27.94 -3.60
C ASP A 136 17.58 28.61 -4.40
N LYS A 137 16.51 27.87 -4.70
CA LYS A 137 15.39 28.31 -5.53
C LYS A 137 14.06 27.91 -4.92
N GLU A 138 13.05 28.72 -5.16
CA GLU A 138 11.67 28.39 -4.87
C GLU A 138 11.12 27.36 -5.85
N MET A 139 10.15 26.56 -5.41
CA MET A 139 9.48 25.56 -6.24
C MET A 139 8.74 26.24 -7.40
N SER A 140 8.90 25.73 -8.60
CA SER A 140 8.15 26.22 -9.76
C SER A 140 6.75 25.59 -9.85
N ALA A 141 5.86 26.22 -10.64
CA ALA A 141 4.53 25.68 -10.93
C ALA A 141 4.60 24.25 -11.51
N ILE A 142 5.60 24.00 -12.40
CA ILE A 142 5.78 22.70 -13.05
C ILE A 142 6.23 21.65 -12.04
N ASP A 143 7.16 21.99 -11.14
CA ASP A 143 7.61 21.07 -10.10
C ASP A 143 6.50 20.74 -9.12
N SER A 144 5.69 21.72 -8.73
CA SER A 144 4.53 21.53 -7.88
C SER A 144 3.52 20.57 -8.53
N LEU A 145 3.20 20.75 -9.81
CA LEU A 145 2.33 19.83 -10.56
C LEU A 145 2.94 18.43 -10.68
N SER A 146 4.27 18.33 -10.83
CA SER A 146 4.99 17.06 -10.88
C SER A 146 4.89 16.28 -9.57
N VAL A 147 4.61 16.95 -8.45
CA VAL A 147 4.31 16.33 -7.15
C VAL A 147 2.81 16.04 -7.01
N ILE A 148 1.96 17.05 -7.24
CA ILE A 148 0.51 16.94 -6.98
C ILE A 148 -0.14 15.88 -7.88
N ARG A 149 0.19 15.86 -9.16
CA ARG A 149 -0.44 14.94 -10.12
C ARG A 149 -0.26 13.47 -9.75
N PRO A 150 0.95 12.92 -9.52
CA PRO A 150 1.09 11.52 -9.14
C PRO A 150 0.47 11.21 -7.77
N CYS A 151 0.49 12.14 -6.82
CA CYS A 151 -0.22 11.96 -5.56
C CYS A 151 -1.72 11.73 -5.76
N VAL A 152 -2.33 12.52 -6.64
CA VAL A 152 -3.75 12.39 -6.95
C VAL A 152 -4.01 11.14 -7.80
N GLU A 153 -3.27 10.95 -8.88
CA GLU A 153 -3.49 9.89 -9.86
C GLU A 153 -3.35 8.49 -9.25
N TYR A 154 -2.30 8.25 -8.46
CA TYR A 154 -1.97 6.91 -7.98
C TYR A 154 -2.44 6.62 -6.54
N ILE A 155 -2.84 7.63 -5.77
CA ILE A 155 -3.21 7.42 -4.36
C ILE A 155 -4.56 8.05 -4.02
N LEU A 156 -4.75 9.35 -4.29
CA LEU A 156 -5.90 10.09 -3.77
C LEU A 156 -7.19 9.87 -4.58
N SER A 157 -7.08 9.46 -5.84
CA SER A 157 -8.23 9.06 -6.67
C SER A 157 -8.73 7.65 -6.36
N GLU A 158 -7.87 6.80 -5.78
CA GLU A 158 -8.22 5.42 -5.52
C GLU A 158 -9.31 5.29 -4.44
N PRO A 159 -10.28 4.38 -4.63
CA PRO A 159 -11.29 4.14 -3.61
C PRO A 159 -10.67 3.59 -2.32
N ASN A 160 -11.34 3.79 -1.20
CA ASN A 160 -10.94 3.18 0.05
C ASN A 160 -11.09 1.66 -0.04
N VAL A 161 -9.97 0.96 -0.09
CA VAL A 161 -9.95 -0.49 -0.10
C VAL A 161 -10.35 -1.00 1.28
N LYS A 162 -11.48 -1.69 1.38
CA LYS A 162 -11.82 -2.47 2.58
C LYS A 162 -11.16 -3.83 2.44
N VAL A 163 -10.22 -4.14 3.33
CA VAL A 163 -9.63 -5.49 3.38
C VAL A 163 -10.72 -6.47 3.78
N ALA A 164 -10.95 -7.49 2.96
CA ALA A 164 -12.04 -8.43 3.16
C ALA A 164 -11.81 -9.37 4.37
N VAL A 165 -10.53 -9.54 4.77
CA VAL A 165 -10.12 -10.35 5.93
C VAL A 165 -9.11 -9.55 6.74
N ALA A 166 -9.33 -9.41 8.05
CA ALA A 166 -8.29 -8.93 8.93
C ALA A 166 -7.13 -9.94 8.89
N PHE A 167 -5.97 -9.52 8.38
CA PHE A 167 -4.84 -10.43 8.20
C PHE A 167 -4.36 -11.00 9.53
N SER A 168 -4.41 -10.23 10.61
CA SER A 168 -4.08 -10.68 11.96
C SER A 168 -4.95 -11.86 12.40
N GLU A 169 -6.28 -11.81 12.13
CA GLU A 169 -7.20 -12.89 12.43
C GLU A 169 -6.89 -14.13 11.57
N PHE A 170 -6.68 -13.93 10.27
CA PHE A 170 -6.31 -15.03 9.38
C PHE A 170 -4.96 -15.66 9.76
N ARG A 171 -3.96 -14.84 10.12
CA ARG A 171 -2.66 -15.30 10.60
C ARG A 171 -2.80 -16.13 11.88
N SER A 172 -3.59 -15.66 12.84
CA SER A 172 -3.86 -16.42 14.06
C SER A 172 -4.46 -17.79 13.76
N ARG A 173 -5.43 -17.85 12.89
CA ARG A 173 -6.06 -19.12 12.46
C ARG A 173 -5.05 -20.00 11.70
N LEU A 174 -4.25 -19.41 10.81
CA LEU A 174 -3.24 -20.11 10.02
C LEU A 174 -2.18 -20.84 10.89
N LEU A 175 -1.92 -20.31 12.09
CA LEU A 175 -0.90 -20.86 13.00
C LEU A 175 -1.51 -21.73 14.12
N ASN A 176 -2.82 -21.69 14.36
CA ASN A 176 -3.45 -22.37 15.48
C ASN A 176 -4.60 -23.32 15.07
N GLU A 177 -4.93 -23.39 13.77
CA GLU A 177 -6.01 -24.24 13.26
C GLU A 177 -5.55 -24.98 12.00
N ASP A 178 -6.11 -26.17 11.77
CA ASP A 178 -5.99 -26.87 10.48
C ASP A 178 -7.06 -26.32 9.53
N LEU A 179 -6.62 -25.52 8.57
CA LEU A 179 -7.51 -24.91 7.57
C LEU A 179 -7.84 -25.89 6.45
N THR A 180 -8.89 -25.61 5.71
CA THR A 180 -9.30 -26.39 4.54
C THR A 180 -9.49 -25.51 3.31
N LEU A 181 -9.43 -26.09 2.11
CA LEU A 181 -9.69 -25.39 0.85
C LEU A 181 -11.12 -24.81 0.73
N LYS A 182 -12.05 -25.29 1.58
CA LYS A 182 -13.42 -24.75 1.64
C LYS A 182 -13.53 -23.47 2.46
N ASP A 183 -12.50 -23.14 3.21
CA ASP A 183 -12.45 -21.89 3.99
C ASP A 183 -12.40 -20.68 3.06
N THR A 184 -13.27 -19.72 3.29
CA THR A 184 -13.36 -18.52 2.46
C THR A 184 -12.09 -17.67 2.49
N ALA A 185 -11.41 -17.60 3.65
CA ALA A 185 -10.15 -16.87 3.77
C ALA A 185 -9.02 -17.57 3.00
N VAL A 186 -8.97 -18.90 3.01
CA VAL A 186 -8.04 -19.71 2.21
C VAL A 186 -8.29 -19.50 0.71
N ALA A 187 -9.55 -19.54 0.27
CA ALA A 187 -9.88 -19.27 -1.13
C ALA A 187 -9.48 -17.85 -1.58
N GLN A 188 -9.60 -16.87 -0.67
CA GLN A 188 -9.15 -15.50 -0.93
C GLN A 188 -7.62 -15.43 -1.07
N VAL A 189 -6.86 -16.09 -0.21
CA VAL A 189 -5.39 -16.15 -0.28
C VAL A 189 -4.95 -16.80 -1.58
N ILE A 190 -5.53 -17.93 -1.98
CA ILE A 190 -5.19 -18.61 -3.24
C ILE A 190 -5.41 -17.69 -4.44
N ASN A 191 -6.45 -16.83 -4.39
CA ASN A 191 -6.76 -15.88 -5.46
C ASN A 191 -6.06 -14.51 -5.29
N SER A 192 -5.19 -14.37 -4.29
CA SER A 192 -4.45 -13.14 -4.02
C SER A 192 -3.27 -12.94 -4.98
N PRO A 193 -2.71 -11.72 -5.07
CA PRO A 193 -1.44 -11.48 -5.74
C PRO A 193 -0.31 -12.31 -5.15
N LEU A 194 0.68 -12.58 -6.00
CA LEU A 194 1.81 -13.45 -5.69
C LEU A 194 2.52 -13.08 -4.39
N PHE A 195 2.71 -11.79 -4.11
CA PHE A 195 3.43 -11.36 -2.93
C PHE A 195 2.69 -11.71 -1.61
N TYR A 196 1.34 -11.64 -1.60
CA TYR A 196 0.54 -12.04 -0.44
C TYR A 196 0.66 -13.55 -0.19
N ILE A 197 0.63 -14.33 -1.26
CA ILE A 197 0.89 -15.77 -1.22
C ILE A 197 2.30 -16.04 -0.66
N ARG A 198 3.32 -15.30 -1.14
CA ARG A 198 4.70 -15.40 -0.63
C ARG A 198 4.77 -15.09 0.86
N THR A 199 4.10 -14.05 1.32
CA THR A 199 4.08 -13.69 2.74
C THR A 199 3.47 -14.80 3.58
N VAL A 200 2.32 -15.34 3.17
CA VAL A 200 1.67 -16.47 3.86
C VAL A 200 2.61 -17.68 3.92
N ILE A 201 3.26 -18.03 2.81
CA ILE A 201 4.24 -19.12 2.78
C ILE A 201 5.42 -18.82 3.71
N THR A 202 5.94 -17.59 3.70
CA THR A 202 7.07 -17.18 4.57
C THR A 202 6.70 -17.29 6.05
N ILE A 203 5.49 -16.89 6.43
CA ILE A 203 4.96 -17.03 7.81
C ILE A 203 4.92 -18.51 8.20
N LEU A 204 4.35 -19.35 7.35
CA LEU A 204 4.25 -20.80 7.62
C LEU A 204 5.64 -21.44 7.75
N LEU A 205 6.56 -21.12 6.84
CA LEU A 205 7.95 -21.62 6.91
C LEU A 205 8.70 -21.11 8.16
N SER A 206 8.47 -19.86 8.55
CA SER A 206 9.04 -19.30 9.78
C SER A 206 8.47 -19.99 11.00
N ALA A 207 7.17 -20.25 11.03
CA ALA A 207 6.50 -20.94 12.13
C ALA A 207 7.02 -22.38 12.29
N ILE A 208 7.23 -23.10 11.20
CA ILE A 208 7.81 -24.45 11.20
C ILE A 208 9.23 -24.45 11.79
N LYS A 209 10.01 -23.38 11.55
CA LYS A 209 11.41 -23.29 12.02
C LYS A 209 11.56 -22.84 13.46
N LYS A 210 10.68 -21.96 13.97
CA LYS A 210 10.93 -21.18 15.19
C LYS A 210 9.95 -21.41 16.33
N ASN A 211 8.79 -22.04 16.09
CA ASN A 211 7.71 -22.11 17.08
C ASN A 211 7.64 -23.44 17.85
N LYS A 212 6.69 -23.48 18.81
CA LYS A 212 6.36 -24.69 19.59
C LYS A 212 5.74 -25.76 18.67
N LEU A 213 5.88 -27.04 19.08
CA LEU A 213 5.48 -28.21 18.29
C LEU A 213 4.04 -28.11 17.72
N ILE A 214 3.08 -27.66 18.52
CA ILE A 214 1.66 -27.54 18.09
C ILE A 214 1.53 -26.55 16.92
N VAL A 215 2.18 -25.38 17.00
CA VAL A 215 2.16 -24.37 15.93
C VAL A 215 2.87 -24.88 14.67
N GLN A 216 3.94 -25.68 14.86
CA GLN A 216 4.64 -26.32 13.74
C GLN A 216 3.74 -27.33 13.02
N GLU A 217 2.94 -28.12 13.75
CA GLU A 217 2.01 -29.10 13.19
C GLU A 217 0.94 -28.41 12.33
N HIS A 218 0.25 -27.38 12.86
CA HIS A 218 -0.72 -26.61 12.10
C HIS A 218 -0.09 -25.93 10.87
N ALA A 219 1.09 -25.35 11.04
CA ALA A 219 1.79 -24.70 9.91
C ALA A 219 2.15 -25.71 8.81
N LEU A 220 2.56 -26.94 9.18
CA LEU A 220 2.85 -28.03 8.23
C LEU A 220 1.60 -28.47 7.49
N VAL A 221 0.48 -28.67 8.19
CA VAL A 221 -0.81 -29.03 7.57
C VAL A 221 -1.21 -27.95 6.57
N ASN A 222 -1.20 -26.69 7.00
CA ASN A 222 -1.66 -25.58 6.20
C ASN A 222 -0.76 -25.31 4.97
N ILE A 223 0.58 -25.41 5.11
CA ILE A 223 1.46 -25.22 3.95
C ILE A 223 1.31 -26.38 2.93
N THR A 224 1.14 -27.60 3.42
CA THR A 224 0.95 -28.78 2.55
C THR A 224 -0.36 -28.67 1.77
N MET A 225 -1.39 -28.10 2.36
CA MET A 225 -2.69 -27.85 1.71
C MET A 225 -2.61 -26.69 0.71
N LEU A 226 -1.93 -25.59 1.05
CA LEU A 226 -1.88 -24.38 0.22
C LEU A 226 -0.91 -24.51 -0.96
N LEU A 227 0.25 -25.13 -0.76
CA LEU A 227 1.34 -25.12 -1.74
C LEU A 227 0.95 -25.67 -3.12
N PRO A 228 0.21 -26.79 -3.25
CA PRO A 228 -0.22 -27.28 -4.56
C PRO A 228 -1.09 -26.28 -5.33
N GLU A 229 -1.98 -25.59 -4.61
CA GLU A 229 -2.93 -24.64 -5.20
C GLU A 229 -2.27 -23.36 -5.73
N VAL A 230 -1.15 -22.96 -5.13
CA VAL A 230 -0.43 -21.73 -5.49
C VAL A 230 0.84 -21.98 -6.27
N TRP A 231 1.29 -23.24 -6.41
CA TRP A 231 2.56 -23.62 -7.06
C TRP A 231 2.73 -23.03 -8.45
N GLY A 232 1.65 -23.04 -9.25
CA GLY A 232 1.66 -22.49 -10.60
C GLY A 232 1.84 -20.97 -10.66
N LYS A 233 1.55 -20.27 -9.55
CA LYS A 233 1.67 -18.82 -9.44
C LYS A 233 3.05 -18.37 -8.95
N LEU A 234 3.82 -19.27 -8.33
CA LEU A 234 5.15 -18.98 -7.80
C LEU A 234 6.17 -18.84 -8.93
N SER A 235 7.08 -17.88 -8.81
CA SER A 235 8.20 -17.71 -9.73
C SER A 235 9.26 -18.82 -9.52
N SER A 236 10.20 -18.94 -10.46
CA SER A 236 11.30 -19.91 -10.34
C SER A 236 12.17 -19.68 -9.09
N SER A 237 12.23 -18.44 -8.60
CA SER A 237 12.97 -18.08 -7.38
C SER A 237 12.22 -18.37 -6.07
N ASP A 238 10.93 -18.69 -6.16
CA ASP A 238 10.07 -18.97 -5.00
C ASP A 238 9.85 -20.49 -4.80
N LYS A 239 10.20 -21.29 -5.80
CA LYS A 239 10.12 -22.75 -5.83
C LYS A 239 11.39 -23.37 -5.32
#